data_d4f5c0aa6a66401e489bc8132dce5165
#
_entry.id   d4f5c0aa6a66401e489bc8132dce5165
#
_cell.length_a   1.000
_cell.length_b   1.000
_cell.length_c   1.000
_cell.angle_alpha   90.00
_cell.angle_beta   90.00
_cell.angle_gamma   90.00
#
_symmetry.space_group_name_H-M   'P 1'
#
loop_
_entity.id
_entity.type
_entity.pdbx_description
1 polymer ?
#
loop_
_entity_poly.entity_id
_entity_poly.type
_entity_poly.pdbx_seq_one_letter_code
_entity_poly.pdbx_strand_id
1 'polypeptide(L)'
;VRYLQQGDGSMVVEALHERGRLWRNAPHLVKDMRFIIGNYRWWERPFYTIGLCCYDLLAGRLGLGRSLPLSKKQTLKELPGLLHDHLRGGVVYHDGQFDDSRMAITLMQSAHDHGAICINYMKVTSLIKNDSGKICGAALEDTLEGGTYEVNVKGVVNATGVYVVDIM
;
A
#
# COMPACT_ATOMS: atom_id res chain seq x y z
N VAL A 1 5.18 -8.70 5.49
CA VAL A 1 5.30 -9.76 6.53
C VAL A 1 3.95 -10.43 6.80
N ARG A 2 2.84 -9.68 6.96
CA ARG A 2 1.50 -10.25 7.24
C ARG A 2 1.04 -11.24 6.16
N TYR A 3 1.15 -10.90 4.89
CA TYR A 3 0.76 -11.78 3.77
C TYR A 3 1.66 -13.01 3.63
N LEU A 4 2.95 -12.90 3.97
CA LEU A 4 3.85 -14.04 4.02
C LEU A 4 3.42 -15.09 5.07
N GLN A 5 2.88 -14.63 6.22
CA GLN A 5 2.31 -15.50 7.26
C GLN A 5 1.00 -16.17 6.81
N GLN A 6 0.27 -15.55 5.88
CA GLN A 6 -0.97 -16.09 5.30
C GLN A 6 -0.71 -17.03 4.11
N GLY A 7 0.55 -17.19 3.68
CA GLY A 7 0.93 -18.07 2.58
C GLY A 7 0.69 -17.50 1.18
N ASP A 8 0.28 -16.24 1.07
CA ASP A 8 0.05 -15.59 -0.23
C ASP A 8 1.35 -14.95 -0.76
N GLY A 9 2.18 -15.79 -1.36
CA GLY A 9 3.46 -15.36 -1.95
C GLY A 9 3.29 -14.45 -3.17
N SER A 10 2.22 -14.61 -3.95
CA SER A 10 1.98 -13.80 -5.16
C SER A 10 1.70 -12.35 -4.80
N MET A 11 0.85 -12.12 -3.81
CA MET A 11 0.53 -10.78 -3.31
C MET A 11 1.75 -10.11 -2.67
N VAL A 12 2.64 -10.87 -2.03
CA VAL A 12 3.90 -10.34 -1.48
C VAL A 12 4.79 -9.81 -2.60
N VAL A 13 4.98 -10.59 -3.67
CA VAL A 13 5.82 -10.18 -4.82
C VAL A 13 5.24 -8.94 -5.49
N GLU A 14 3.94 -8.91 -5.73
CA GLU A 14 3.25 -7.77 -6.33
C GLU A 14 3.41 -6.51 -5.47
N ALA A 15 3.13 -6.59 -4.18
CA ALA A 15 3.28 -5.47 -3.25
C ALA A 15 4.72 -4.93 -3.20
N LEU A 16 5.73 -5.81 -3.25
CA LEU A 16 7.13 -5.43 -3.28
C LEU A 16 7.50 -4.68 -4.57
N HIS A 17 7.00 -5.15 -5.71
CA HIS A 17 7.24 -4.52 -6.99
C HIS A 17 6.53 -3.16 -7.08
N GLU A 18 5.27 -3.07 -6.66
CA GLU A 18 4.54 -1.81 -6.65
C GLU A 18 5.17 -0.78 -5.71
N ARG A 19 5.61 -1.18 -4.53
CA ARG A 19 6.38 -0.34 -3.62
C ARG A 19 7.63 0.24 -4.29
N GLY A 20 8.39 -0.60 -4.96
CA GLY A 20 9.61 -0.19 -5.66
C GLY A 20 9.35 0.73 -6.85
N ARG A 21 8.26 0.47 -7.60
CA ARG A 21 7.78 1.35 -8.68
C ARG A 21 7.37 2.71 -8.13
N LEU A 22 6.59 2.73 -7.05
CA LEU A 22 6.15 3.95 -6.39
C LEU A 22 7.33 4.80 -5.92
N TRP A 23 8.33 4.18 -5.29
CA TRP A 23 9.54 4.88 -4.86
C TRP A 23 10.31 5.49 -6.04
N ARG A 24 10.38 4.80 -7.19
CA ARG A 24 11.04 5.33 -8.39
C ARG A 24 10.24 6.44 -9.06
N ASN A 25 8.93 6.31 -9.11
CA ASN A 25 8.05 7.27 -9.78
C ASN A 25 7.81 8.54 -8.94
N ALA A 26 7.82 8.41 -7.61
CA ALA A 26 7.56 9.49 -6.69
C ALA A 26 8.58 9.55 -5.52
N PRO A 27 9.89 9.71 -5.81
CA PRO A 27 10.95 9.70 -4.81
C PRO A 27 10.84 10.85 -3.80
N HIS A 28 10.12 11.92 -4.16
CA HIS A 28 9.83 13.06 -3.30
C HIS A 28 8.71 12.79 -2.27
N LEU A 29 7.91 11.75 -2.47
CA LEU A 29 6.80 11.37 -1.59
C LEU A 29 7.15 10.16 -0.73
N VAL A 30 7.87 9.19 -1.30
CA VAL A 30 8.18 7.93 -0.64
C VAL A 30 9.57 7.99 -0.01
N LYS A 31 9.66 7.65 1.27
CA LYS A 31 10.91 7.57 2.02
C LYS A 31 11.23 6.12 2.33
N ASP A 32 12.49 5.74 2.16
CA ASP A 32 13.00 4.49 2.72
C ASP A 32 13.09 4.63 4.24
N MET A 33 12.37 3.81 4.96
CA MET A 33 12.38 3.80 6.42
C MET A 33 12.86 2.46 6.96
N ARG A 34 13.75 2.55 7.95
CA ARG A 34 14.25 1.38 8.68
C ARG A 34 13.31 1.01 9.80
N PHE A 35 12.89 -0.23 9.83
CA PHE A 35 12.07 -0.82 10.89
C PHE A 35 12.88 -1.87 11.62
N ILE A 36 12.67 -1.98 12.92
CA ILE A 36 13.35 -2.97 13.75
C ILE A 36 12.30 -3.79 14.50
N ILE A 37 12.42 -5.11 14.39
CA ILE A 37 11.64 -6.07 15.16
C ILE A 37 12.50 -6.56 16.33
N GLY A 38 12.11 -6.25 17.57
CA GLY A 38 12.76 -6.78 18.76
C GLY A 38 12.44 -8.27 18.94
N ASN A 39 13.45 -9.08 19.22
CA ASN A 39 13.32 -10.53 19.39
C ASN A 39 13.52 -10.90 20.87
N TYR A 40 12.53 -11.56 21.47
CA TYR A 40 12.52 -11.94 22.87
C TYR A 40 12.71 -13.45 23.06
N ARG A 41 12.29 -14.27 22.08
CA ARG A 41 12.46 -15.72 22.10
C ARG A 41 13.65 -16.14 21.25
N TRP A 42 14.28 -17.26 21.56
CA TRP A 42 15.49 -17.74 20.89
C TRP A 42 15.28 -18.08 19.40
N TRP A 43 14.07 -18.53 19.03
CA TRP A 43 13.72 -18.91 17.66
C TRP A 43 13.24 -17.72 16.79
N GLU A 44 12.87 -16.59 17.40
CA GLU A 44 12.36 -15.42 16.67
C GLU A 44 13.43 -14.79 15.77
N ARG A 45 14.65 -14.71 16.26
CA ARG A 45 15.75 -14.13 15.50
C ARG A 45 16.04 -14.89 14.21
N PRO A 46 16.28 -16.22 14.18
CA PRO A 46 16.46 -16.97 12.94
C PRO A 46 15.21 -16.93 12.06
N PHE A 47 14.03 -17.05 12.64
CA PHE A 47 12.75 -17.01 11.91
C PHE A 47 12.56 -15.71 11.14
N TYR A 48 12.65 -14.56 11.82
CA TYR A 48 12.52 -13.25 11.17
C TYR A 48 13.66 -12.96 10.21
N THR A 49 14.89 -13.36 10.53
CA THR A 49 16.04 -13.15 9.63
C THR A 49 15.83 -13.89 8.31
N ILE A 50 15.47 -15.16 8.35
CA ILE A 50 15.23 -15.97 7.14
C ILE A 50 14.04 -15.41 6.36
N GLY A 51 12.91 -15.15 7.03
CA GLY A 51 11.71 -14.61 6.39
C GLY A 51 11.95 -13.27 5.70
N LEU A 52 12.69 -12.35 6.34
CA LEU A 52 13.01 -11.05 5.78
C LEU A 52 14.10 -11.13 4.69
N CYS A 53 15.06 -12.05 4.78
CA CYS A 53 15.98 -12.32 3.68
C CYS A 53 15.26 -12.85 2.44
N CYS A 54 14.28 -13.75 2.60
CA CYS A 54 13.42 -14.18 1.49
C CYS A 54 12.63 -13.01 0.91
N TYR A 55 12.09 -12.14 1.76
CA TYR A 55 11.40 -10.91 1.37
C TYR A 55 12.29 -9.98 0.52
N ASP A 56 13.55 -9.79 0.94
CA ASP A 56 14.53 -8.99 0.18
C ASP A 56 14.87 -9.63 -1.17
N LEU A 57 15.00 -10.96 -1.23
CA LEU A 57 15.23 -11.69 -2.48
C LEU A 57 14.05 -11.53 -3.45
N LEU A 58 12.80 -11.62 -2.96
CA LEU A 58 11.60 -11.42 -3.76
C LEU A 58 11.47 -9.98 -4.29
N ALA A 59 11.95 -8.99 -3.54
CA ALA A 59 12.00 -7.59 -3.99
C ALA A 59 13.03 -7.37 -5.11
N GLY A 60 14.08 -8.16 -5.19
CA GLY A 60 15.11 -8.11 -6.21
C GLY A 60 15.71 -6.70 -6.37
N ARG A 61 15.70 -6.18 -7.60
CA ARG A 61 16.22 -4.83 -7.91
C ARG A 61 15.35 -3.67 -7.42
N LEU A 62 14.17 -3.97 -6.91
CA LEU A 62 13.21 -3.01 -6.35
C LEU A 62 13.27 -2.96 -4.81
N GLY A 63 14.21 -3.68 -4.20
CA GLY A 63 14.48 -3.62 -2.76
C GLY A 63 14.99 -2.25 -2.33
N LEU A 64 14.52 -1.77 -1.16
CA LEU A 64 14.94 -0.49 -0.58
C LEU A 64 16.22 -0.63 0.25
N GLY A 65 16.45 -1.80 0.86
CA GLY A 65 17.61 -2.09 1.68
C GLY A 65 17.69 -3.57 2.04
N ARG A 66 18.73 -3.95 2.78
CA ARG A 66 18.93 -5.34 3.21
C ARG A 66 18.48 -5.55 4.65
N SER A 67 17.79 -6.63 4.88
CA SER A 67 17.43 -7.06 6.23
C SER A 67 18.65 -7.69 6.92
N LEU A 68 18.95 -7.23 8.13
CA LEU A 68 20.10 -7.67 8.89
C LEU A 68 19.73 -7.96 10.35
N PRO A 69 20.27 -9.04 10.93
CA PRO A 69 20.11 -9.31 12.36
C PRO A 69 20.94 -8.32 13.19
N LEU A 70 20.36 -7.85 14.28
CA LEU A 70 21.01 -6.96 15.26
C LEU A 70 21.28 -7.70 16.58
N SER A 71 22.39 -7.38 17.21
CA SER A 71 22.65 -7.78 18.59
C SER A 71 21.75 -7.01 19.57
N LYS A 72 21.59 -7.51 20.81
CA LYS A 72 20.85 -6.81 21.88
C LYS A 72 21.33 -5.36 22.05
N LYS A 73 22.67 -5.16 22.10
CA LYS A 73 23.27 -3.83 22.27
C LYS A 73 22.92 -2.88 21.10
N GLN A 74 22.98 -3.38 19.87
CA GLN A 74 22.63 -2.59 18.69
C GLN A 74 21.13 -2.27 18.66
N THR A 75 20.27 -3.25 19.00
CA THR A 75 18.81 -3.05 19.05
C THR A 75 18.43 -1.98 20.05
N LEU A 76 19.00 -2.01 21.26
CA LEU A 76 18.74 -1.02 22.31
C LEU A 76 19.33 0.37 21.98
N LYS A 77 20.42 0.42 21.21
CA LYS A 77 20.96 1.70 20.72
C LYS A 77 20.01 2.39 19.75
N GLU A 78 19.40 1.60 18.85
CA GLU A 78 18.47 2.11 17.85
C GLU A 78 17.07 2.37 18.43
N LEU A 79 16.63 1.52 19.36
CA LEU A 79 15.31 1.57 20.03
C LEU A 79 15.47 1.49 21.55
N PRO A 80 15.84 2.58 22.23
CA PRO A 80 16.08 2.57 23.68
C PRO A 80 14.81 2.34 24.50
N GLY A 81 13.63 2.56 23.95
CA GLY A 81 12.34 2.34 24.60
C GLY A 81 11.84 0.90 24.62
N LEU A 82 12.60 -0.06 24.05
CA LEU A 82 12.22 -1.47 24.11
C LEU A 82 12.39 -2.04 25.54
N LEU A 83 11.52 -2.99 25.88
CA LEU A 83 11.67 -3.74 27.14
C LEU A 83 12.98 -4.53 27.13
N HIS A 84 13.85 -4.28 28.12
CA HIS A 84 15.18 -4.88 28.18
C HIS A 84 15.14 -6.35 28.60
N ASP A 85 14.09 -6.72 29.38
CA ASP A 85 13.94 -8.07 29.92
C ASP A 85 13.71 -9.06 28.78
N HIS A 86 14.46 -10.17 28.85
CA HIS A 86 14.44 -11.22 27.82
C HIS A 86 14.74 -10.79 26.38
N LEU A 87 15.09 -9.52 26.12
CA LEU A 87 15.49 -9.07 24.79
C LEU A 87 16.79 -9.77 24.37
N ARG A 88 16.76 -10.46 23.23
CA ARG A 88 17.90 -11.22 22.69
C ARG A 88 18.58 -10.51 21.51
N GLY A 89 17.92 -9.53 20.91
CA GLY A 89 18.39 -8.79 19.75
C GLY A 89 17.22 -8.30 18.91
N GLY A 90 17.46 -8.03 17.65
CA GLY A 90 16.44 -7.61 16.70
C GLY A 90 16.78 -7.99 15.27
N VAL A 91 15.88 -7.67 14.36
CA VAL A 91 16.14 -7.70 12.93
C VAL A 91 15.70 -6.38 12.34
N VAL A 92 16.60 -5.71 11.62
CA VAL A 92 16.27 -4.52 10.85
C VAL A 92 15.80 -4.91 9.47
N TYR A 93 14.80 -4.23 8.95
CA TYR A 93 14.35 -4.33 7.57
C TYR A 93 13.96 -2.95 7.04
N HIS A 94 13.81 -2.83 5.74
CA HIS A 94 13.49 -1.59 5.06
C HIS A 94 12.09 -1.66 4.45
N ASP A 95 11.34 -0.57 4.58
CA ASP A 95 10.04 -0.44 3.93
C ASP A 95 9.81 1.00 3.48
N GLY A 96 8.91 1.18 2.49
CA GLY A 96 8.53 2.49 1.99
C GLY A 96 7.49 3.12 2.91
N GLN A 97 7.73 4.37 3.29
CA GLN A 97 6.75 5.18 4.02
C GLN A 97 6.44 6.44 3.23
N PHE A 98 5.17 6.81 3.22
CA PHE A 98 4.68 8.07 2.66
C PHE A 98 3.49 8.57 3.48
N ASP A 99 3.17 9.86 3.31
CA ASP A 99 1.94 10.45 3.82
C ASP A 99 0.80 10.16 2.84
N ASP A 100 -0.20 9.39 3.28
CA ASP A 100 -1.32 8.93 2.45
C ASP A 100 -2.10 10.09 1.84
N SER A 101 -2.39 11.12 2.63
CA SER A 101 -3.15 12.29 2.16
C SER A 101 -2.37 13.06 1.11
N ARG A 102 -1.08 13.28 1.34
CA ARG A 102 -0.20 13.96 0.38
C ARG A 102 -0.05 13.16 -0.92
N MET A 103 0.07 11.84 -0.82
CA MET A 103 0.13 10.94 -1.98
C MET A 103 -1.16 11.05 -2.78
N ALA A 104 -2.33 10.95 -2.14
CA ALA A 104 -3.63 11.05 -2.79
C ALA A 104 -3.80 12.38 -3.52
N ILE A 105 -3.48 13.51 -2.87
CA ILE A 105 -3.56 14.84 -3.47
C ILE A 105 -2.63 14.96 -4.68
N THR A 106 -1.39 14.46 -4.58
CA THR A 106 -0.43 14.52 -5.68
C THR A 106 -0.87 13.66 -6.87
N LEU A 107 -1.47 12.49 -6.62
CA LEU A 107 -2.05 11.65 -7.67
C LEU A 107 -3.22 12.36 -8.37
N MET A 108 -4.10 13.02 -7.61
CA MET A 108 -5.20 13.81 -8.17
C MET A 108 -4.68 14.98 -9.04
N GLN A 109 -3.67 15.71 -8.56
CA GLN A 109 -3.04 16.80 -9.33
C GLN A 109 -2.44 16.26 -10.64
N SER A 110 -1.68 15.17 -10.57
CA SER A 110 -1.10 14.53 -11.74
C SER A 110 -2.18 14.06 -12.73
N ALA A 111 -3.27 13.47 -12.25
CA ALA A 111 -4.38 13.07 -13.08
C ALA A 111 -5.03 14.28 -13.79
N HIS A 112 -5.25 15.36 -13.05
CA HIS A 112 -5.78 16.61 -13.58
C HIS A 112 -4.86 17.22 -14.67
N ASP A 113 -3.54 17.23 -14.45
CA ASP A 113 -2.55 17.72 -15.42
C ASP A 113 -2.55 16.90 -16.73
N HIS A 114 -3.01 15.63 -16.65
CA HIS A 114 -3.22 14.76 -17.81
C HIS A 114 -4.66 14.82 -18.38
N GLY A 115 -5.47 15.80 -17.95
CA GLY A 115 -6.81 16.04 -18.47
C GLY A 115 -7.92 15.22 -17.81
N ALA A 116 -7.65 14.54 -16.69
CA ALA A 116 -8.71 13.86 -15.94
C ALA A 116 -9.53 14.86 -15.12
N ILE A 117 -10.82 14.58 -14.97
CA ILE A 117 -11.72 15.33 -14.11
C ILE A 117 -11.85 14.56 -12.79
N CYS A 118 -11.32 15.13 -11.70
CA CYS A 118 -11.39 14.57 -10.36
C CYS A 118 -12.48 15.31 -9.58
N ILE A 119 -13.51 14.59 -9.13
CA ILE A 119 -14.65 15.14 -8.41
C ILE A 119 -14.81 14.37 -7.11
N ASN A 120 -14.83 15.06 -6.01
CA ASN A 120 -15.20 14.53 -4.68
C ASN A 120 -16.68 14.80 -4.39
N TYR A 121 -17.22 14.17 -3.35
CA TYR A 121 -18.63 14.26 -2.95
C TYR A 121 -19.64 13.85 -4.02
N MET A 122 -19.20 13.15 -5.04
CA MET A 122 -20.02 12.64 -6.13
C MET A 122 -20.11 11.12 -6.00
N LYS A 123 -21.26 10.64 -5.53
CA LYS A 123 -21.51 9.20 -5.29
C LYS A 123 -22.05 8.57 -6.57
N VAL A 124 -21.44 7.47 -7.01
CA VAL A 124 -22.02 6.62 -8.06
C VAL A 124 -23.14 5.81 -7.44
N THR A 125 -24.37 5.95 -7.94
CA THR A 125 -25.57 5.27 -7.42
C THR A 125 -25.96 4.06 -8.25
N SER A 126 -25.69 4.08 -9.56
CA SER A 126 -25.95 2.93 -10.45
C SER A 126 -25.16 3.01 -11.75
N LEU A 127 -25.08 1.88 -12.43
CA LEU A 127 -24.47 1.78 -13.76
C LEU A 127 -25.57 1.74 -14.82
N ILE A 128 -25.42 2.55 -15.88
CA ILE A 128 -26.34 2.63 -16.99
C ILE A 128 -25.89 1.66 -18.09
N LYS A 129 -26.81 0.81 -18.56
CA LYS A 129 -26.56 -0.17 -19.63
C LYS A 129 -27.35 0.20 -20.87
N ASN A 130 -26.77 -0.03 -22.04
CA ASN A 130 -27.45 0.10 -23.33
C ASN A 130 -28.34 -1.14 -23.62
N ASP A 131 -29.05 -1.11 -24.75
CA ASP A 131 -29.95 -2.20 -25.19
C ASP A 131 -29.22 -3.54 -25.35
N SER A 132 -27.92 -3.56 -25.56
CA SER A 132 -27.12 -4.78 -25.63
C SER A 132 -26.58 -5.24 -24.29
N GLY A 133 -26.97 -4.60 -23.18
CA GLY A 133 -26.54 -4.93 -21.81
C GLY A 133 -25.14 -4.46 -21.45
N LYS A 134 -24.46 -3.70 -22.30
CA LYS A 134 -23.14 -3.14 -22.01
C LYS A 134 -23.25 -1.85 -21.21
N ILE A 135 -22.34 -1.67 -20.25
CA ILE A 135 -22.25 -0.43 -19.50
C ILE A 135 -21.85 0.71 -20.45
N CYS A 136 -22.66 1.76 -20.48
CA CYS A 136 -22.46 2.95 -21.31
C CYS A 136 -22.51 4.25 -20.51
N GLY A 137 -22.85 4.20 -19.22
CA GLY A 137 -22.94 5.36 -18.37
C GLY A 137 -22.93 5.01 -16.88
N ALA A 138 -23.01 6.05 -16.07
CA ALA A 138 -23.20 5.96 -14.62
C ALA A 138 -24.13 7.09 -14.16
N ALA A 139 -24.98 6.78 -13.18
CA ALA A 139 -25.77 7.77 -12.46
C ALA A 139 -24.99 8.19 -11.20
N LEU A 140 -24.97 9.50 -10.97
CA LEU A 140 -24.21 10.15 -9.91
C LEU A 140 -25.17 10.97 -9.03
N GLU A 141 -24.84 11.05 -7.76
CA GLU A 141 -25.55 11.89 -6.77
C GLU A 141 -24.55 12.86 -6.13
N ASP A 142 -24.86 14.15 -6.15
CA ASP A 142 -24.13 15.13 -5.37
C ASP A 142 -24.54 15.03 -3.90
N THR A 143 -23.59 14.67 -3.04
CA THR A 143 -23.83 14.44 -1.61
C THR A 143 -23.74 15.75 -0.78
N LEU A 144 -23.40 16.89 -1.38
CA LEU A 144 -23.33 18.18 -0.69
C LEU A 144 -24.60 19.00 -0.89
N GLU A 145 -24.96 19.26 -2.14
CA GLU A 145 -26.07 20.15 -2.50
C GLU A 145 -27.33 19.38 -2.93
N GLY A 146 -27.16 18.09 -3.13
CA GLY A 146 -28.20 17.25 -3.72
C GLY A 146 -28.26 17.40 -5.23
N GLY A 147 -28.93 16.49 -5.88
CA GLY A 147 -29.05 16.45 -7.34
C GLY A 147 -28.48 15.16 -7.92
N THR A 148 -29.02 14.79 -9.05
CA THR A 148 -28.61 13.58 -9.78
C THR A 148 -28.11 13.95 -11.16
N TYR A 149 -27.06 13.27 -11.60
CA TYR A 149 -26.42 13.50 -12.90
C TYR A 149 -26.21 12.17 -13.59
N GLU A 150 -26.24 12.17 -14.90
CA GLU A 150 -25.87 11.02 -15.71
C GLU A 150 -24.65 11.35 -16.55
N VAL A 151 -23.67 10.45 -16.56
CA VAL A 151 -22.47 10.58 -17.38
C VAL A 151 -22.37 9.43 -18.37
N ASN A 152 -22.07 9.75 -19.62
CA ASN A 152 -21.79 8.76 -20.64
C ASN A 152 -20.33 8.36 -20.61
N VAL A 153 -20.03 7.07 -20.57
CA VAL A 153 -18.68 6.53 -20.46
C VAL A 153 -18.44 5.39 -21.44
N LYS A 154 -17.20 5.16 -21.80
CA LYS A 154 -16.76 4.01 -22.61
C LYS A 154 -16.57 2.74 -21.75
N GLY A 155 -16.37 2.92 -20.46
CA GLY A 155 -16.16 1.85 -19.48
C GLY A 155 -16.08 2.41 -18.08
N VAL A 156 -16.26 1.56 -17.08
CA VAL A 156 -16.19 1.90 -15.65
C VAL A 156 -15.15 1.01 -14.98
N VAL A 157 -14.28 1.62 -14.20
CA VAL A 157 -13.36 0.91 -13.29
C VAL A 157 -13.87 1.11 -11.87
N ASN A 158 -14.35 0.02 -11.26
CA ASN A 158 -14.78 0.05 -9.86
C ASN A 158 -13.56 -0.19 -8.94
N ALA A 159 -13.08 0.85 -8.30
CA ALA A 159 -11.96 0.83 -7.36
C ALA A 159 -12.37 1.26 -5.95
N THR A 160 -13.61 1.01 -5.55
CA THR A 160 -14.23 1.48 -4.29
C THR A 160 -13.85 0.64 -3.07
N GLY A 161 -12.89 -0.26 -3.17
CA GLY A 161 -12.40 -1.07 -2.04
C GLY A 161 -13.50 -1.91 -1.43
N VAL A 162 -13.79 -1.70 -0.14
CA VAL A 162 -14.83 -2.48 0.59
C VAL A 162 -16.26 -2.25 0.08
N TYR A 163 -16.49 -1.18 -0.67
CA TYR A 163 -17.80 -0.82 -1.25
C TYR A 163 -18.01 -1.33 -2.68
N VAL A 164 -17.13 -2.20 -3.17
CA VAL A 164 -17.18 -2.70 -4.55
C VAL A 164 -18.51 -3.38 -4.88
N VAL A 165 -19.15 -4.01 -3.91
CA VAL A 165 -20.42 -4.73 -4.07
C VAL A 165 -21.61 -3.79 -4.20
N ASP A 166 -21.54 -2.57 -3.65
CA ASP A 166 -22.64 -1.61 -3.61
C ASP A 166 -23.00 -1.02 -4.99
N ILE A 167 -22.11 -1.19 -5.97
CA ILE A 167 -22.24 -0.60 -7.32
C ILE A 167 -22.50 -1.69 -8.39
N MET A 168 -22.43 -2.96 -8.04
CA MET A 168 -22.72 -4.06 -8.96
C MET A 168 -24.19 -4.44 -8.97
#